data_cb2fc62ca1a9cffbe82fdeb065deb6a4
#
_entry.id   cb2fc62ca1a9cffbe82fdeb065deb6a4
#
_cell.length_a   1.000
_cell.length_b   1.000
_cell.length_c   1.000
_cell.angle_alpha   90.00
_cell.angle_beta   90.00
_cell.angle_gamma   90.00
#
_symmetry.space_group_name_H-M   'P 1'
#
loop_
_entity.id
_entity.type
_entity.pdbx_description
1 polymer ?
#
loop_
_entity_poly.entity_id
_entity_poly.type
_entity_poly.pdbx_seq_one_letter_code
_entity_poly.pdbx_strand_id
1 'polypeptide(L)'
;MPDNYIDLAIVDPPYGIGEHGGKNRSGFVKQKNGARLWVNGFHEKRAWDKKPCAPETIAEIIRVSQRQIIWGCNNFQYPFGPGRIIWDKCQQGADQSDCEIAYNSEGKRVDLFRFMWRGMMQGRGVLSGEIQQGNKQKNEKRIHPTQKPVDLYRWLLHNYAKPGDLILDTHVGSGS
;
A
#
# COMPACT_ATOMS: atom_id res chain seq x y z
N MET A 1 11.80 2.95 22.88
CA MET A 1 12.61 3.95 22.13
C MET A 1 12.40 5.34 22.76
N PRO A 2 13.40 6.23 22.74
CA PRO A 2 13.20 7.63 23.10
C PRO A 2 12.20 8.33 22.15
N ASP A 3 11.64 9.46 22.61
CA ASP A 3 10.79 10.30 21.77
C ASP A 3 11.60 10.87 20.60
N ASN A 4 10.96 10.94 19.41
CA ASN A 4 11.56 11.49 18.18
C ASN A 4 12.92 10.89 17.80
N TYR A 5 13.17 9.62 18.16
CA TYR A 5 14.42 8.93 17.86
C TYR A 5 14.56 8.59 16.37
N ILE A 6 13.43 8.31 15.71
CA ILE A 6 13.33 7.97 14.29
C ILE A 6 13.09 9.23 13.47
N ASP A 7 13.78 9.41 12.35
CA ASP A 7 13.59 10.58 11.49
C ASP A 7 12.29 10.53 10.71
N LEU A 8 11.95 9.36 10.15
CA LEU A 8 10.72 9.18 9.38
C LEU A 8 10.13 7.78 9.60
N ALA A 9 8.87 7.70 10.00
CA ALA A 9 8.11 6.47 9.98
C ALA A 9 7.28 6.36 8.69
N ILE A 10 7.43 5.26 7.94
CA ILE A 10 6.56 4.92 6.80
C ILE A 10 5.94 3.58 7.12
N VAL A 11 4.68 3.57 7.54
CA VAL A 11 4.03 2.38 8.09
C VAL A 11 2.72 2.04 7.39
N ASP A 12 2.44 0.73 7.25
CA ASP A 12 1.22 0.18 6.66
C ASP A 12 0.53 -0.78 7.65
N PRO A 13 -0.10 -0.24 8.72
CA PRO A 13 -0.70 -1.07 9.76
C PRO A 13 -1.96 -1.79 9.25
N PRO A 14 -2.41 -2.89 9.92
CA PRO A 14 -3.66 -3.55 9.58
C PRO A 14 -4.86 -2.60 9.64
N TYR A 15 -5.69 -2.63 8.58
CA TYR A 15 -6.86 -1.74 8.46
C TYR A 15 -8.12 -2.28 9.14
N GLY A 16 -8.14 -3.58 9.44
CA GLY A 16 -9.31 -4.25 10.01
C GLY A 16 -10.45 -4.50 9.02
N ILE A 17 -10.15 -4.50 7.72
CA ILE A 17 -11.13 -4.68 6.65
C ILE A 17 -11.27 -6.13 6.19
N GLY A 18 -10.53 -7.05 6.83
CA GLY A 18 -10.59 -8.48 6.52
C GLY A 18 -9.89 -8.91 5.25
N GLU A 19 -9.01 -8.08 4.67
CA GLU A 19 -8.22 -8.39 3.47
C GLU A 19 -6.97 -9.23 3.83
N HIS A 20 -7.21 -10.43 4.34
CA HIS A 20 -6.17 -11.33 4.84
C HIS A 20 -5.88 -12.53 3.90
N GLY A 21 -6.08 -12.38 2.60
CA GLY A 21 -5.74 -13.39 1.59
C GLY A 21 -6.72 -14.57 1.48
N GLY A 22 -7.83 -14.57 2.22
CA GLY A 22 -8.79 -15.70 2.25
C GLY A 22 -9.69 -15.87 1.03
N LYS A 23 -9.59 -15.02 0.03
CA LYS A 23 -10.28 -15.20 -1.26
C LYS A 23 -9.43 -16.12 -2.15
N ASN A 24 -9.51 -17.43 -1.93
CA ASN A 24 -8.93 -18.44 -2.81
C ASN A 24 -9.56 -18.33 -4.20
N ARG A 25 -8.89 -17.65 -5.11
CA ARG A 25 -9.20 -17.64 -6.55
C ARG A 25 -8.31 -18.64 -7.28
N SER A 26 -8.02 -19.81 -6.68
CA SER A 26 -7.39 -20.91 -7.38
C SER A 26 -8.44 -21.60 -8.24
N GLY A 27 -8.30 -21.51 -9.56
CA GLY A 27 -9.24 -22.13 -10.47
C GLY A 27 -9.07 -21.68 -11.90
N PHE A 28 -9.82 -22.32 -12.80
CA PHE A 28 -9.88 -21.91 -14.20
C PHE A 28 -10.82 -20.70 -14.35
N VAL A 29 -10.28 -19.57 -14.77
CA VAL A 29 -11.07 -18.39 -15.17
C VAL A 29 -11.26 -18.45 -16.68
N LYS A 30 -12.53 -18.46 -17.12
CA LYS A 30 -12.87 -18.40 -18.56
C LYS A 30 -12.65 -16.98 -19.07
N GLN A 31 -11.79 -16.81 -20.05
CA GLN A 31 -11.55 -15.54 -20.72
C GLN A 31 -12.64 -15.23 -21.76
N LYS A 32 -12.76 -13.97 -22.18
CA LYS A 32 -13.73 -13.52 -23.21
C LYS A 32 -13.56 -14.27 -24.54
N ASN A 33 -12.36 -14.76 -24.85
CA ASN A 33 -12.03 -15.55 -26.04
C ASN A 33 -12.29 -17.07 -25.87
N GLY A 34 -12.93 -17.48 -24.76
CA GLY A 34 -13.22 -18.89 -24.47
C GLY A 34 -12.08 -19.69 -23.84
N ALA A 35 -10.86 -19.17 -23.83
CA ALA A 35 -9.71 -19.85 -23.21
C ALA A 35 -9.86 -19.94 -21.68
N ARG A 36 -9.35 -21.04 -21.10
CA ARG A 36 -9.28 -21.22 -19.65
C ARG A 36 -7.88 -20.88 -19.16
N LEU A 37 -7.78 -19.87 -18.29
CA LEU A 37 -6.52 -19.52 -17.62
C LEU A 37 -6.57 -20.09 -16.19
N TRP A 38 -5.54 -20.84 -15.80
CA TRP A 38 -5.36 -21.24 -14.40
C TRP A 38 -4.81 -20.05 -13.61
N VAL A 39 -5.55 -19.60 -12.61
CA VAL A 39 -5.12 -18.53 -11.71
C VAL A 39 -4.67 -19.19 -10.40
N ASN A 40 -3.38 -19.13 -10.11
CA ASN A 40 -2.82 -19.49 -8.82
C ASN A 40 -2.92 -18.29 -7.88
N GLY A 41 -3.93 -18.28 -7.04
CA GLY A 41 -4.14 -17.24 -6.02
C GLY A 41 -4.11 -17.83 -4.61
N PHE A 42 -3.13 -18.72 -4.32
CA PHE A 42 -3.02 -19.31 -3.00
C PHE A 42 -2.23 -18.38 -2.08
N HIS A 43 -2.93 -17.59 -1.28
CA HIS A 43 -2.36 -16.96 -0.10
C HIS A 43 -2.98 -17.65 1.11
N GLU A 44 -2.13 -18.13 2.02
CA GLU A 44 -2.57 -18.73 3.27
C GLU A 44 -3.45 -17.74 4.03
N LYS A 45 -4.62 -18.21 4.49
CA LYS A 45 -5.56 -17.38 5.24
C LYS A 45 -4.95 -17.03 6.60
N ARG A 46 -4.49 -15.81 6.77
CA ARG A 46 -3.95 -15.31 8.03
C ARG A 46 -4.92 -14.33 8.68
N ALA A 47 -4.98 -14.34 10.01
CA ALA A 47 -5.97 -13.58 10.76
C ALA A 47 -5.49 -12.16 11.16
N TRP A 48 -4.43 -11.64 10.54
CA TRP A 48 -3.76 -10.40 10.95
C TRP A 48 -4.58 -9.13 10.69
N ASP A 49 -5.48 -9.13 9.71
CA ASP A 49 -6.32 -7.96 9.37
C ASP A 49 -7.77 -8.08 9.90
N LYS A 50 -7.97 -8.76 11.03
CA LYS A 50 -9.30 -8.88 11.66
C LYS A 50 -9.73 -7.64 12.44
N LYS A 51 -8.76 -6.86 12.91
CA LYS A 51 -8.99 -5.64 13.68
C LYS A 51 -8.06 -4.54 13.16
N PRO A 52 -8.51 -3.28 13.15
CA PRO A 52 -7.64 -2.16 12.83
C PRO A 52 -6.53 -2.04 13.87
N CYS A 53 -5.45 -1.39 13.46
CA CYS A 53 -4.36 -1.03 14.37
C CYS A 53 -4.90 -0.23 15.56
N ALA A 54 -4.45 -0.59 16.76
CA ALA A 54 -4.88 0.08 17.99
C ALA A 54 -4.40 1.55 18.03
N PRO A 55 -5.23 2.47 18.56
CA PRO A 55 -4.85 3.88 18.68
C PRO A 55 -3.55 4.10 19.47
N GLU A 56 -3.27 3.25 20.46
CA GLU A 56 -2.06 3.29 21.28
C GLU A 56 -0.82 2.97 20.44
N THR A 57 -0.93 2.04 19.48
CA THR A 57 0.18 1.72 18.55
C THR A 57 0.46 2.90 17.62
N ILE A 58 -0.59 3.57 17.13
CA ILE A 58 -0.45 4.77 16.30
C ILE A 58 0.20 5.91 17.12
N ALA A 59 -0.23 6.10 18.35
CA ALA A 59 0.35 7.09 19.26
C ALA A 59 1.84 6.80 19.52
N GLU A 60 2.21 5.53 19.69
CA GLU A 60 3.61 5.13 19.89
C GLU A 60 4.46 5.37 18.63
N ILE A 61 3.96 5.07 17.43
CA ILE A 61 4.64 5.39 16.16
C ILE A 61 4.91 6.89 16.09
N ILE A 62 3.91 7.72 16.41
CA ILE A 62 4.02 9.19 16.40
C ILE A 62 5.00 9.66 17.46
N ARG A 63 4.99 9.09 18.65
CA ARG A 63 5.88 9.46 19.75
C ARG A 63 7.36 9.22 19.40
N VAL A 64 7.67 8.08 18.80
CA VAL A 64 9.07 7.70 18.53
C VAL A 64 9.64 8.31 17.26
N SER A 65 8.83 8.92 16.39
CA SER A 65 9.26 9.44 15.10
C SER A 65 8.99 10.94 14.95
N GLN A 66 9.91 11.64 14.28
CA GLN A 66 9.79 13.09 14.00
C GLN A 66 8.75 13.37 12.91
N ARG A 67 8.70 12.51 11.88
CA ARG A 67 7.82 12.62 10.72
C ARG A 67 7.13 11.28 10.46
N GLN A 68 5.89 11.31 9.98
CA GLN A 68 5.10 10.10 9.80
C GLN A 68 4.37 10.10 8.46
N ILE A 69 4.37 8.92 7.80
CA ILE A 69 3.47 8.55 6.72
C ILE A 69 2.77 7.26 7.15
N ILE A 70 1.45 7.33 7.41
CA ILE A 70 0.66 6.21 7.96
C ILE A 70 -0.43 5.87 6.96
N TRP A 71 -0.27 4.75 6.26
CA TRP A 71 -1.26 4.24 5.30
C TRP A 71 -2.54 3.77 5.99
N GLY A 72 -3.68 3.87 5.28
CA GLY A 72 -4.98 3.45 5.80
C GLY A 72 -5.53 4.34 6.89
N CYS A 73 -5.06 5.59 7.01
CA CYS A 73 -5.44 6.52 8.06
C CYS A 73 -6.96 6.78 8.17
N ASN A 74 -7.71 6.53 7.10
CA ASN A 74 -9.17 6.61 7.06
C ASN A 74 -9.87 5.45 7.81
N ASN A 75 -9.14 4.40 8.19
CA ASN A 75 -9.68 3.24 8.92
C ASN A 75 -9.42 3.33 10.44
N PHE A 76 -8.67 4.33 10.89
CA PHE A 76 -8.26 4.43 12.29
C PHE A 76 -8.99 5.58 13.00
N GLN A 77 -9.43 5.31 14.23
CA GLN A 77 -9.98 6.34 15.12
C GLN A 77 -8.84 7.10 15.82
N TYR A 78 -8.16 7.96 15.05
CA TYR A 78 -7.07 8.79 15.53
C TYR A 78 -7.17 10.21 14.94
N PRO A 79 -6.95 11.29 15.71
CA PRO A 79 -7.09 12.68 15.26
C PRO A 79 -5.88 13.12 14.41
N PHE A 80 -5.74 12.56 13.23
CA PHE A 80 -4.70 12.95 12.29
C PHE A 80 -4.85 14.39 11.81
N GLY A 81 -3.73 15.10 11.66
CA GLY A 81 -3.67 16.39 10.99
C GLY A 81 -4.14 16.33 9.52
N PRO A 82 -4.14 17.46 8.79
CA PRO A 82 -4.78 17.58 7.46
C PRO A 82 -3.99 16.97 6.31
N GLY A 83 -2.66 16.78 6.43
CA GLY A 83 -1.81 16.29 5.35
C GLY A 83 -2.17 14.89 4.91
N ARG A 84 -2.23 14.66 3.59
CA ARG A 84 -2.59 13.36 3.01
C ARG A 84 -1.70 13.04 1.81
N ILE A 85 -1.50 11.74 1.62
CA ILE A 85 -0.99 11.17 0.38
C ILE A 85 -2.05 10.21 -0.16
N ILE A 86 -2.39 10.34 -1.43
CA ILE A 86 -3.31 9.44 -2.12
C ILE A 86 -2.52 8.61 -3.12
N TRP A 87 -2.63 7.29 -3.02
CA TRP A 87 -2.23 6.40 -4.08
C TRP A 87 -3.44 6.06 -4.96
N ASP A 88 -3.52 6.68 -6.14
CA ASP A 88 -4.48 6.35 -7.19
C ASP A 88 -4.00 5.08 -7.92
N LYS A 89 -4.78 4.00 -7.81
CA LYS A 89 -4.48 2.70 -8.42
C LYS A 89 -4.86 2.63 -9.90
N CYS A 90 -5.44 3.71 -10.45
CA CYS A 90 -5.89 3.79 -11.86
C CYS A 90 -6.78 2.61 -12.29
N GLN A 91 -7.68 2.15 -11.42
CA GLN A 91 -8.47 0.92 -11.62
C GLN A 91 -9.98 1.13 -11.41
N GLN A 92 -10.54 2.24 -11.81
CA GLN A 92 -11.94 2.59 -11.62
C GLN A 92 -12.90 1.47 -12.01
N GLY A 93 -13.89 1.20 -11.17
CA GLY A 93 -14.91 0.16 -11.38
C GLY A 93 -14.43 -1.28 -11.11
N ALA A 94 -13.33 -1.46 -10.40
CA ALA A 94 -12.92 -2.77 -9.88
C ALA A 94 -13.56 -3.07 -8.52
N ASP A 95 -13.55 -4.35 -8.09
CA ASP A 95 -14.03 -4.77 -6.75
C ASP A 95 -13.18 -4.22 -5.59
N GLN A 96 -11.99 -3.71 -5.87
CA GLN A 96 -11.06 -3.14 -4.90
C GLN A 96 -11.15 -1.61 -4.91
N SER A 97 -10.79 -0.98 -3.81
CA SER A 97 -10.75 0.49 -3.71
C SER A 97 -9.90 1.11 -4.82
N ASP A 98 -10.41 2.18 -5.44
CA ASP A 98 -9.73 2.90 -6.52
C ASP A 98 -8.44 3.59 -6.05
N CYS A 99 -8.37 3.93 -4.76
CA CYS A 99 -7.21 4.57 -4.15
C CYS A 99 -6.98 4.09 -2.71
N GLU A 100 -5.79 4.36 -2.20
CA GLU A 100 -5.45 4.27 -0.78
C GLU A 100 -4.99 5.64 -0.27
N ILE A 101 -5.22 5.88 1.03
CA ILE A 101 -4.94 7.17 1.65
C ILE A 101 -3.97 6.98 2.80
N ALA A 102 -2.90 7.78 2.83
CA ALA A 102 -2.01 7.90 3.97
C ALA A 102 -2.13 9.26 4.64
N TYR A 103 -1.95 9.29 5.95
CA TYR A 103 -1.62 10.49 6.69
C TYR A 103 -0.19 10.91 6.38
N ASN A 104 0.06 12.22 6.24
CA ASN A 104 1.38 12.82 6.14
C ASN A 104 1.50 13.94 7.17
N SER A 105 2.45 13.79 8.12
CA SER A 105 2.64 14.77 9.19
C SER A 105 3.31 16.06 8.73
N GLU A 106 4.05 16.07 7.63
CA GLU A 106 4.84 17.21 7.19
C GLU A 106 4.04 18.32 6.50
N GLY A 107 2.76 18.12 6.22
CA GLY A 107 2.06 19.08 5.40
C GLY A 107 0.59 19.27 5.72
N LYS A 108 0.03 20.30 5.06
CA LYS A 108 -1.41 20.56 5.03
C LYS A 108 -2.02 20.28 3.65
N ARG A 109 -1.19 19.85 2.71
CA ARG A 109 -1.59 19.56 1.32
C ARG A 109 -1.94 18.09 1.13
N VAL A 110 -2.55 17.80 0.01
CA VAL A 110 -2.82 16.43 -0.45
C VAL A 110 -1.91 16.17 -1.65
N ASP A 111 -1.03 15.19 -1.51
CA ASP A 111 -0.14 14.75 -2.58
C ASP A 111 -0.71 13.50 -3.27
N LEU A 112 -0.45 13.36 -4.57
CA LEU A 112 -1.02 12.30 -5.40
C LEU A 112 0.10 11.49 -6.06
N PHE A 113 0.09 10.17 -5.81
CA PHE A 113 0.88 9.20 -6.53
C PHE A 113 -0.02 8.33 -7.40
N ARG A 114 0.27 8.21 -8.69
CA ARG A 114 -0.48 7.37 -9.63
C ARG A 114 0.33 6.20 -10.09
N PHE A 115 -0.18 5.00 -9.87
CA PHE A 115 0.48 3.76 -10.29
C PHE A 115 -0.53 2.61 -10.33
N MET A 116 -0.72 2.03 -11.52
CA MET A 116 -1.58 0.86 -11.68
C MET A 116 -0.92 -0.38 -11.04
N TRP A 117 -1.68 -1.07 -10.20
CA TRP A 117 -1.21 -2.26 -9.47
C TRP A 117 -2.26 -3.37 -9.51
N ARG A 118 -2.57 -3.86 -10.72
CA ARG A 118 -3.66 -4.83 -10.94
C ARG A 118 -3.16 -6.05 -11.70
N GLY A 119 -2.94 -7.16 -10.98
CA GLY A 119 -2.53 -8.43 -11.60
C GLY A 119 -1.26 -8.26 -12.44
N MET A 120 -1.38 -8.47 -13.77
CA MET A 120 -0.27 -8.30 -14.71
C MET A 120 -0.09 -6.84 -15.19
N MET A 121 -1.03 -5.96 -14.90
CA MET A 121 -0.95 -4.55 -15.28
C MET A 121 -0.34 -3.74 -14.15
N GLN A 122 0.87 -3.25 -14.39
CA GLN A 122 1.63 -2.44 -13.44
C GLN A 122 2.26 -1.26 -14.18
N GLY A 123 2.30 -0.08 -13.55
CA GLY A 123 3.03 1.06 -14.09
C GLY A 123 2.35 2.41 -13.96
N ARG A 124 3.06 3.44 -14.38
CA ARG A 124 2.61 4.85 -14.39
C ARG A 124 1.90 5.26 -15.68
N GLY A 125 1.91 4.42 -16.69
CA GLY A 125 1.57 4.72 -18.08
C GLY A 125 0.10 5.04 -18.39
N VAL A 126 -0.78 4.96 -17.41
CA VAL A 126 -2.23 5.23 -17.61
C VAL A 126 -2.50 6.68 -18.02
N LEU A 127 -1.61 7.61 -17.68
CA LEU A 127 -1.73 9.04 -18.05
C LEU A 127 -1.30 9.34 -19.48
N SER A 128 -0.43 8.50 -20.05
CA SER A 128 0.05 8.65 -21.45
C SER A 128 -0.75 7.83 -22.46
N GLY A 129 -1.81 7.12 -22.00
CA GLY A 129 -2.52 6.17 -22.86
C GLY A 129 -1.75 4.85 -23.07
N GLU A 130 -0.56 4.74 -22.54
CA GLU A 130 0.24 3.53 -22.55
C GLU A 130 -0.27 2.61 -21.43
N ILE A 131 -1.24 1.77 -21.74
CA ILE A 131 -1.51 0.59 -20.94
C ILE A 131 -0.26 -0.28 -21.07
N GLN A 132 0.60 -0.29 -20.08
CA GLN A 132 1.65 -1.31 -20.01
C GLN A 132 0.95 -2.66 -19.87
N GLN A 133 0.65 -3.26 -20.99
CA GLN A 133 0.28 -4.68 -21.04
C GLN A 133 1.45 -5.45 -20.46
N GLY A 134 1.20 -6.07 -19.30
CA GLY A 134 2.22 -6.63 -18.46
C GLY A 134 3.21 -7.51 -19.19
N ASN A 135 4.40 -7.00 -19.40
CA ASN A 135 5.54 -7.85 -19.65
C ASN A 135 5.87 -8.53 -18.32
N LYS A 136 5.48 -9.81 -18.18
CA LYS A 136 5.70 -10.61 -16.96
C LYS A 136 7.15 -10.59 -16.46
N GLN A 137 8.11 -10.37 -17.36
CA GLN A 137 9.53 -10.30 -17.04
C GLN A 137 9.94 -8.97 -16.38
N LYS A 138 9.19 -7.90 -16.63
CA LYS A 138 9.45 -6.55 -16.10
C LYS A 138 8.57 -6.21 -14.89
N ASN A 139 7.52 -6.99 -14.65
CA ASN A 139 6.61 -6.76 -13.55
C ASN A 139 7.23 -7.18 -12.21
N GLU A 140 7.01 -6.37 -11.20
CA GLU A 140 7.31 -6.75 -9.83
C GLU A 140 6.48 -7.97 -9.42
N LYS A 141 7.13 -8.97 -8.84
CA LYS A 141 6.47 -10.19 -8.38
C LYS A 141 5.70 -9.88 -7.08
N ARG A 142 4.39 -10.07 -7.11
CA ARG A 142 3.57 -9.96 -5.91
C ARG A 142 3.75 -11.22 -5.05
N ILE A 143 4.25 -11.07 -3.83
CA ILE A 143 4.50 -12.15 -2.87
C ILE A 143 3.56 -12.10 -1.65
N HIS A 144 2.86 -10.96 -1.46
CA HIS A 144 1.89 -10.76 -0.39
C HIS A 144 0.57 -10.19 -0.94
N PRO A 145 -0.61 -10.58 -0.40
CA PRO A 145 -1.91 -10.14 -0.94
C PRO A 145 -2.12 -8.64 -0.89
N THR A 146 -1.61 -7.97 0.13
CA THR A 146 -1.72 -6.52 0.33
C THR A 146 -0.43 -5.76 0.02
N GLN A 147 0.52 -6.40 -0.68
CA GLN A 147 1.78 -5.77 -1.06
C GLN A 147 1.54 -4.48 -1.85
N LYS A 148 2.17 -3.41 -1.39
CA LYS A 148 2.27 -2.16 -2.14
C LYS A 148 3.43 -2.21 -3.15
N PRO A 149 3.37 -1.48 -4.27
CA PRO A 149 4.45 -1.48 -5.26
C PRO A 149 5.73 -0.84 -4.71
N VAL A 150 6.88 -1.40 -5.07
CA VAL A 150 8.21 -0.82 -4.74
C VAL A 150 8.34 0.62 -5.24
N ASP A 151 7.74 0.94 -6.41
CA ASP A 151 7.74 2.30 -6.95
C ASP A 151 7.03 3.32 -6.05
N LEU A 152 6.04 2.90 -5.26
CA LEU A 152 5.41 3.76 -4.25
C LEU A 152 6.42 4.12 -3.16
N TYR A 153 7.13 3.13 -2.62
CA TYR A 153 8.14 3.37 -1.58
C TYR A 153 9.32 4.19 -2.09
N ARG A 154 9.79 3.95 -3.31
CA ARG A 154 10.81 4.80 -3.96
C ARG A 154 10.35 6.25 -4.07
N TRP A 155 9.09 6.45 -4.47
CA TRP A 155 8.53 7.80 -4.57
C TRP A 155 8.40 8.46 -3.19
N LEU A 156 7.97 7.72 -2.16
CA LEU A 156 7.89 8.21 -0.79
C LEU A 156 9.27 8.61 -0.26
N LEU A 157 10.27 7.73 -0.41
CA LEU A 157 11.63 8.04 0.03
C LEU A 157 12.22 9.23 -0.71
N HIS A 158 12.01 9.33 -2.02
CA HIS A 158 12.51 10.45 -2.82
C HIS A 158 11.92 11.81 -2.40
N ASN A 159 10.64 11.83 -2.02
CA ASN A 159 9.94 13.10 -1.72
C ASN A 159 9.98 13.48 -0.23
N TYR A 160 10.10 12.51 0.68
CA TYR A 160 9.92 12.73 2.12
C TYR A 160 11.12 12.31 2.98
N ALA A 161 12.04 11.48 2.49
CA ALA A 161 13.25 11.13 3.20
C ALA A 161 14.44 12.00 2.78
N LYS A 162 15.38 12.16 3.69
CA LYS A 162 16.67 12.82 3.44
C LYS A 162 17.80 11.78 3.52
N PRO A 163 18.92 11.98 2.82
CA PRO A 163 20.09 11.12 2.99
C PRO A 163 20.51 11.06 4.46
N GLY A 164 20.63 9.85 4.99
CA GLY A 164 21.00 9.61 6.39
C GLY A 164 19.83 9.47 7.37
N ASP A 165 18.58 9.70 6.93
CA ASP A 165 17.40 9.49 7.78
C ASP A 165 17.30 8.02 8.25
N LEU A 166 17.00 7.84 9.52
CA LEU A 166 16.63 6.57 10.11
C LEU A 166 15.12 6.32 9.84
N ILE A 167 14.82 5.29 9.03
CA ILE A 167 13.46 4.97 8.60
C ILE A 167 12.88 3.83 9.46
N LEU A 168 11.65 4.01 9.96
CA LEU A 168 10.90 2.98 10.69
C LEU A 168 9.77 2.44 9.83
N ASP A 169 9.70 1.12 9.71
CA ASP A 169 8.49 0.38 9.35
C ASP A 169 8.17 -0.64 10.44
N THR A 170 6.99 -0.56 11.04
CA THR A 170 6.53 -1.46 12.11
C THR A 170 5.76 -2.67 11.57
N HIS A 171 5.40 -2.66 10.29
CA HIS A 171 4.57 -3.69 9.65
C HIS A 171 5.15 -4.08 8.28
N VAL A 172 6.40 -4.52 8.27
CA VAL A 172 7.23 -4.75 7.07
C VAL A 172 6.55 -5.59 5.98
N GLY A 173 5.61 -6.46 6.34
CA GLY A 173 4.82 -7.23 5.38
C GLY A 173 5.68 -8.06 4.42
N SER A 174 5.79 -7.62 3.16
CA SER A 174 6.62 -8.25 2.13
C SER A 174 8.08 -7.78 2.14
N GLY A 175 8.40 -6.74 2.88
CA GLY A 175 9.73 -6.10 2.83
C GLY A 175 10.00 -5.35 1.51
N SER A 176 8.95 -4.82 0.91
CA SER A 176 9.01 -4.10 -0.38
C SER A 176 9.78 -2.80 -0.30
#